data_02c31dd0436b931b186a770e35c60b3d
#
_entry.id   02c31dd0436b931b186a770e35c60b3d
#
_cell.length_a   1.000
_cell.length_b   1.000
_cell.length_c   1.000
_cell.angle_alpha   90.00
_cell.angle_beta   90.00
_cell.angle_gamma   90.00
#
_symmetry.space_group_name_H-M   'P 1'
#
loop_
_entity.id
_entity.type
_entity.pdbx_description
1 polymer ?
#
loop_
_entity_poly.entity_id
_entity_poly.type
_entity_poly.pdbx_seq_one_letter_code
_entity_poly.pdbx_strand_id
1 'polypeptide(L)'
;SVSAEAFYGAMRKGAEPSTAQVTLQTLTDTFTAAAEEGTPAVYLAFSSGLSASFDAACVVRDQVLAEHPDFELHIVDTHLASVAEGLLVYEALVQHEKGMSAAELAAWAEEARCFVNEEFMVDDLEALRRGGRIPASVAVAGAALDVKPLLVIAEDGTLSLVGVARGRKKGIRQLAEYYKKNVDDAGQAHVAIVGHADCPKDAARLKEALEKEA
;
A
#
# COMPACT_ATOMS: atom_id res chain seq x y z
N SER A 1 -9.77 -18.17 -8.84
CA SER A 1 -9.79 -16.73 -8.50
C SER A 1 -11.20 -16.18 -8.67
N VAL A 2 -11.57 -15.20 -7.83
CA VAL A 2 -12.87 -14.51 -7.90
C VAL A 2 -12.64 -13.16 -8.58
N SER A 3 -13.52 -12.72 -9.48
CA SER A 3 -13.40 -11.39 -10.10
C SER A 3 -13.66 -10.27 -9.06
N ALA A 4 -13.07 -9.09 -9.28
CA ALA A 4 -13.29 -7.94 -8.41
C ALA A 4 -14.79 -7.58 -8.29
N GLU A 5 -15.53 -7.62 -9.40
CA GLU A 5 -16.97 -7.37 -9.42
C GLU A 5 -17.74 -8.36 -8.54
N ALA A 6 -17.44 -9.67 -8.64
CA ALA A 6 -18.09 -10.70 -7.85
C ALA A 6 -17.74 -10.54 -6.35
N PHE A 7 -16.46 -10.23 -6.03
CA PHE A 7 -15.99 -10.02 -4.68
C PHE A 7 -16.69 -8.82 -4.00
N TYR A 8 -16.62 -7.65 -4.61
CA TYR A 8 -17.28 -6.46 -4.05
C TYR A 8 -18.81 -6.55 -4.12
N GLY A 9 -19.36 -7.27 -5.10
CA GLY A 9 -20.79 -7.59 -5.16
C GLY A 9 -21.25 -8.43 -3.98
N ALA A 10 -20.44 -9.40 -3.53
CA ALA A 10 -20.71 -10.20 -2.33
C ALA A 10 -20.63 -9.33 -1.05
N MET A 11 -19.62 -8.45 -0.93
CA MET A 11 -19.52 -7.52 0.20
C MET A 11 -20.75 -6.62 0.33
N ARG A 12 -21.26 -6.07 -0.78
CA ARG A 12 -22.49 -5.26 -0.78
C ARG A 12 -23.72 -6.05 -0.34
N LYS A 13 -23.68 -7.38 -0.41
CA LYS A 13 -24.73 -8.30 0.07
C LYS A 13 -24.49 -8.80 1.50
N GLY A 14 -23.49 -8.24 2.20
CA GLY A 14 -23.19 -8.54 3.58
C GLY A 14 -22.13 -9.62 3.81
N ALA A 15 -21.37 -10.02 2.78
CA ALA A 15 -20.20 -10.86 2.99
C ALA A 15 -19.11 -10.08 3.73
N GLU A 16 -18.45 -10.73 4.67
CA GLU A 16 -17.38 -10.16 5.50
C GLU A 16 -16.05 -10.88 5.23
N PRO A 17 -15.32 -10.48 4.18
CA PRO A 17 -14.01 -11.05 3.92
C PRO A 17 -13.01 -10.67 5.00
N SER A 18 -12.04 -11.55 5.23
CA SER A 18 -10.89 -11.31 6.10
C SER A 18 -9.60 -11.39 5.30
N THR A 19 -8.55 -10.78 5.82
CA THR A 19 -7.20 -10.85 5.29
C THR A 19 -6.31 -11.66 6.22
N ALA A 20 -5.29 -12.29 5.67
CA ALA A 20 -4.21 -12.92 6.40
C ALA A 20 -2.87 -12.44 5.84
N GLN A 21 -1.84 -12.48 6.67
CA GLN A 21 -0.47 -12.27 6.20
C GLN A 21 -0.04 -13.36 5.22
N VAL A 22 1.02 -13.11 4.47
CA VAL A 22 1.70 -14.14 3.66
C VAL A 22 2.15 -15.28 4.55
N THR A 23 1.94 -16.53 4.13
CA THR A 23 2.32 -17.68 4.94
C THR A 23 3.84 -17.85 4.99
N LEU A 24 4.38 -18.35 6.10
CA LEU A 24 5.79 -18.67 6.21
C LEU A 24 6.25 -19.60 5.08
N GLN A 25 5.41 -20.60 4.73
CA GLN A 25 5.72 -21.53 3.65
C GLN A 25 5.90 -20.83 2.31
N THR A 26 5.01 -19.89 1.96
CA THR A 26 5.12 -19.11 0.71
C THR A 26 6.41 -18.28 0.68
N LEU A 27 6.76 -17.66 1.80
CA LEU A 27 8.01 -16.89 1.91
C LEU A 27 9.23 -17.82 1.81
N THR A 28 9.21 -18.95 2.50
CA THR A 28 10.28 -19.94 2.43
C THR A 28 10.48 -20.43 1.00
N ASP A 29 9.43 -20.88 0.34
CA ASP A 29 9.51 -21.38 -1.04
C ASP A 29 10.07 -20.31 -1.98
N THR A 30 9.63 -19.05 -1.82
CA THR A 30 10.07 -17.93 -2.67
C THR A 30 11.53 -17.57 -2.45
N PHE A 31 11.95 -17.43 -1.19
CA PHE A 31 13.32 -17.02 -0.86
C PHE A 31 14.33 -18.15 -1.13
N THR A 32 13.94 -19.40 -0.86
CA THR A 32 14.79 -20.58 -1.18
C THR A 32 14.97 -20.69 -2.70
N ALA A 33 13.92 -20.52 -3.49
CA ALA A 33 14.06 -20.55 -4.95
C ALA A 33 15.03 -19.48 -5.47
N ALA A 34 14.96 -18.24 -4.94
CA ALA A 34 15.90 -17.18 -5.31
C ALA A 34 17.33 -17.49 -4.86
N ALA A 35 17.52 -18.10 -3.68
CA ALA A 35 18.83 -18.52 -3.18
C ALA A 35 19.43 -19.63 -4.05
N GLU A 36 18.64 -20.62 -4.45
CA GLU A 36 19.07 -21.72 -5.33
C GLU A 36 19.46 -21.21 -6.74
N GLU A 37 18.78 -20.17 -7.23
CA GLU A 37 19.14 -19.51 -8.49
C GLU A 37 20.38 -18.63 -8.37
N GLY A 38 20.80 -18.30 -7.15
CA GLY A 38 21.94 -17.40 -6.88
C GLY A 38 21.68 -15.95 -7.30
N THR A 39 20.41 -15.54 -7.37
CA THR A 39 19.99 -14.20 -7.80
C THR A 39 19.77 -13.30 -6.59
N PRO A 40 20.57 -12.22 -6.40
CA PRO A 40 20.34 -11.26 -5.33
C PRO A 40 18.91 -10.72 -5.35
N ALA A 41 18.28 -10.57 -4.19
CA ALA A 41 16.87 -10.24 -4.09
C ALA A 41 16.58 -9.11 -3.08
N VAL A 42 15.59 -8.29 -3.41
CA VAL A 42 15.00 -7.30 -2.50
C VAL A 42 13.52 -7.61 -2.35
N TYR A 43 13.08 -7.80 -1.13
CA TYR A 43 11.67 -7.96 -0.79
C TYR A 43 11.13 -6.65 -0.20
N LEU A 44 10.29 -5.97 -0.95
CA LEU A 44 9.56 -4.78 -0.49
C LEU A 44 8.31 -5.27 0.25
N ALA A 45 8.33 -5.20 1.57
CA ALA A 45 7.29 -5.77 2.41
C ALA A 45 6.15 -4.77 2.63
N PHE A 46 4.92 -5.26 2.60
CA PHE A 46 3.75 -4.54 3.08
C PHE A 46 3.98 -4.03 4.51
N SER A 47 3.49 -2.83 4.81
CA SER A 47 3.70 -2.13 6.09
C SER A 47 3.58 -3.03 7.32
N SER A 48 4.61 -3.00 8.18
CA SER A 48 4.61 -3.67 9.49
C SER A 48 3.55 -3.08 10.44
N GLY A 49 3.16 -1.82 10.26
CA GLY A 49 2.08 -1.18 11.00
C GLY A 49 0.68 -1.75 10.68
N LEU A 50 0.54 -2.52 9.59
CA LEU A 50 -0.73 -3.07 9.14
C LEU A 50 -0.78 -4.60 9.10
N SER A 51 0.39 -5.27 9.06
CA SER A 51 0.49 -6.72 8.89
C SER A 51 1.78 -7.24 9.52
N ALA A 52 1.77 -8.47 10.04
CA ALA A 52 2.97 -9.17 10.46
C ALA A 52 3.78 -9.79 9.29
N SER A 53 3.49 -9.41 8.04
CA SER A 53 4.18 -9.96 6.85
C SER A 53 5.66 -9.59 6.82
N PHE A 54 6.03 -8.38 7.24
CA PHE A 54 7.42 -7.95 7.36
C PHE A 54 8.20 -8.80 8.39
N ASP A 55 7.66 -8.97 9.60
CA ASP A 55 8.31 -9.78 10.64
C ASP A 55 8.45 -11.24 10.20
N ALA A 56 7.41 -11.78 9.56
CA ALA A 56 7.45 -13.13 9.00
C ALA A 56 8.54 -13.28 7.93
N ALA A 57 8.70 -12.28 7.05
CA ALA A 57 9.75 -12.27 6.04
C ALA A 57 11.14 -12.21 6.66
N CYS A 58 11.35 -11.42 7.71
CA CYS A 58 12.62 -11.36 8.45
C CYS A 58 12.99 -12.71 9.06
N VAL A 59 12.02 -13.39 9.71
CA VAL A 59 12.23 -14.72 10.28
C VAL A 59 12.63 -15.75 9.22
N VAL A 60 11.92 -15.75 8.09
CA VAL A 60 12.20 -16.69 6.98
C VAL A 60 13.53 -16.36 6.31
N ARG A 61 13.86 -15.07 6.12
CA ARG A 61 15.20 -14.68 5.62
C ARG A 61 16.30 -15.28 6.45
N ASP A 62 16.22 -15.15 7.78
CA ASP A 62 17.28 -15.64 8.67
C ASP A 62 17.43 -17.16 8.60
N GLN A 63 16.34 -17.89 8.40
CA GLN A 63 16.35 -19.35 8.18
C GLN A 63 16.99 -19.70 6.83
N VAL A 64 16.60 -19.03 5.75
CA VAL A 64 17.16 -19.29 4.41
C VAL A 64 18.65 -18.94 4.36
N LEU A 65 19.08 -17.83 4.98
CA LEU A 65 20.49 -17.45 5.03
C LEU A 65 21.33 -18.41 5.88
N ALA A 66 20.75 -19.11 6.85
CA ALA A 66 21.47 -20.17 7.58
C ALA A 66 21.81 -21.38 6.70
N GLU A 67 20.99 -21.67 5.69
CA GLU A 67 21.18 -22.75 4.72
C GLU A 67 21.95 -22.29 3.47
N HIS A 68 21.81 -21.00 3.11
CA HIS A 68 22.41 -20.36 1.93
C HIS A 68 23.19 -19.10 2.34
N PRO A 69 24.35 -19.22 3.02
CA PRO A 69 25.04 -18.08 3.62
C PRO A 69 25.59 -17.05 2.63
N ASP A 70 25.78 -17.43 1.37
CA ASP A 70 26.24 -16.55 0.30
C ASP A 70 25.10 -15.85 -0.45
N PHE A 71 23.85 -16.12 -0.09
CA PHE A 71 22.69 -15.50 -0.72
C PHE A 71 22.47 -14.07 -0.22
N GLU A 72 22.35 -13.14 -1.15
CA GLU A 72 22.07 -11.73 -0.86
C GLU A 72 20.55 -11.47 -0.89
N LEU A 73 19.94 -11.30 0.29
CA LEU A 73 18.52 -11.00 0.46
C LEU A 73 18.31 -9.82 1.39
N HIS A 74 17.71 -8.76 0.88
CA HIS A 74 17.32 -7.58 1.61
C HIS A 74 15.80 -7.56 1.83
N ILE A 75 15.36 -7.22 3.04
CA ILE A 75 13.95 -7.02 3.38
C ILE A 75 13.76 -5.56 3.76
N VAL A 76 12.88 -4.86 3.08
CA VAL A 76 12.55 -3.44 3.35
C VAL A 76 11.11 -3.37 3.86
N ASP A 77 10.92 -2.79 5.06
CA ASP A 77 9.58 -2.40 5.53
C ASP A 77 9.17 -1.12 4.81
N THR A 78 8.22 -1.22 3.92
CA THR A 78 7.85 -0.06 3.11
C THR A 78 7.08 1.00 3.88
N HIS A 79 6.44 0.66 5.00
CA HIS A 79 5.41 1.48 5.66
C HIS A 79 4.28 1.92 4.71
N LEU A 80 4.10 1.21 3.60
CA LEU A 80 3.11 1.49 2.56
C LEU A 80 2.16 0.29 2.39
N ALA A 81 1.10 0.52 1.64
CA ALA A 81 0.13 -0.51 1.28
C ALA A 81 -0.43 -0.25 -0.12
N SER A 82 -1.14 -1.25 -0.68
CA SER A 82 -1.97 -1.07 -1.87
C SER A 82 -1.24 -0.43 -3.05
N VAL A 83 -1.78 0.66 -3.60
CA VAL A 83 -1.21 1.36 -4.77
C VAL A 83 0.05 2.16 -4.45
N ALA A 84 0.23 2.59 -3.20
CA ALA A 84 1.44 3.28 -2.78
C ALA A 84 2.64 2.32 -2.70
N GLU A 85 2.46 1.13 -2.13
CA GLU A 85 3.46 0.06 -2.21
C GLU A 85 3.73 -0.31 -3.67
N GLY A 86 2.67 -0.42 -4.50
CA GLY A 86 2.80 -0.66 -5.93
C GLY A 86 3.59 0.42 -6.67
N LEU A 87 3.46 1.69 -6.28
CA LEU A 87 4.26 2.79 -6.82
C LEU A 87 5.75 2.64 -6.45
N LEU A 88 6.04 2.34 -5.18
CA LEU A 88 7.42 2.10 -4.75
C LEU A 88 8.05 0.92 -5.51
N VAL A 89 7.30 -0.18 -5.70
CA VAL A 89 7.75 -1.33 -6.51
C VAL A 89 8.03 -0.93 -7.96
N TYR A 90 7.13 -0.14 -8.56
CA TYR A 90 7.32 0.35 -9.93
C TYR A 90 8.59 1.19 -10.05
N GLU A 91 8.80 2.15 -9.16
CA GLU A 91 9.99 2.98 -9.17
C GLU A 91 11.27 2.18 -8.85
N ALA A 92 11.19 1.18 -7.96
CA ALA A 92 12.31 0.26 -7.68
C ALA A 92 12.73 -0.51 -8.95
N LEU A 93 11.78 -0.98 -9.75
CA LEU A 93 12.08 -1.63 -11.03
C LEU A 93 12.78 -0.67 -12.00
N VAL A 94 12.35 0.59 -12.06
CA VAL A 94 13.02 1.62 -12.86
C VAL A 94 14.47 1.87 -12.41
N GLN A 95 14.73 1.86 -11.09
CA GLN A 95 16.11 2.00 -10.59
C GLN A 95 16.94 0.74 -10.86
N HIS A 96 16.34 -0.44 -10.73
CA HIS A 96 17.01 -1.69 -11.10
C HIS A 96 17.40 -1.71 -12.58
N GLU A 97 16.54 -1.28 -13.50
CA GLU A 97 16.83 -1.15 -14.94
C GLU A 97 17.98 -0.16 -15.23
N LYS A 98 18.20 0.81 -14.34
CA LYS A 98 19.34 1.74 -14.41
C LYS A 98 20.64 1.14 -13.85
N GLY A 99 20.60 -0.09 -13.31
CA GLY A 99 21.77 -0.85 -12.89
C GLY A 99 22.06 -0.84 -11.40
N MET A 100 21.12 -0.43 -10.53
CA MET A 100 21.30 -0.54 -9.10
C MET A 100 21.42 -2.02 -8.68
N SER A 101 22.40 -2.32 -7.84
CA SER A 101 22.53 -3.61 -7.15
C SER A 101 21.41 -3.82 -6.13
N ALA A 102 21.25 -5.03 -5.61
CA ALA A 102 20.23 -5.33 -4.61
C ALA A 102 20.43 -4.49 -3.32
N ALA A 103 21.67 -4.35 -2.84
CA ALA A 103 21.99 -3.52 -1.67
C ALA A 103 21.66 -2.03 -1.91
N GLU A 104 22.05 -1.48 -3.07
CA GLU A 104 21.74 -0.10 -3.43
C GLU A 104 20.24 0.13 -3.56
N LEU A 105 19.52 -0.83 -4.17
CA LEU A 105 18.07 -0.77 -4.33
C LEU A 105 17.33 -0.83 -3.00
N ALA A 106 17.78 -1.67 -2.06
CA ALA A 106 17.22 -1.73 -0.72
C ALA A 106 17.41 -0.41 0.02
N ALA A 107 18.62 0.15 0.02
CA ALA A 107 18.91 1.44 0.64
C ALA A 107 18.09 2.57 0.00
N TRP A 108 17.99 2.59 -1.33
CA TRP A 108 17.16 3.54 -2.06
C TRP A 108 15.67 3.41 -1.66
N ALA A 109 15.14 2.19 -1.54
CA ALA A 109 13.75 1.97 -1.20
C ALA A 109 13.41 2.43 0.23
N GLU A 110 14.34 2.27 1.19
CA GLU A 110 14.19 2.79 2.55
C GLU A 110 14.08 4.32 2.60
N GLU A 111 14.77 5.03 1.72
CA GLU A 111 14.64 6.49 1.60
C GLU A 111 13.41 6.88 0.79
N ALA A 112 13.21 6.24 -0.37
CA ALA A 112 12.16 6.58 -1.32
C ALA A 112 10.75 6.41 -0.76
N ARG A 113 10.52 5.42 0.13
CA ARG A 113 9.22 5.21 0.79
C ARG A 113 8.71 6.47 1.49
N CYS A 114 9.59 7.31 2.01
CA CYS A 114 9.22 8.55 2.71
C CYS A 114 8.67 9.63 1.77
N PHE A 115 8.87 9.49 0.47
CA PHE A 115 8.38 10.42 -0.56
C PHE A 115 7.14 9.91 -1.28
N VAL A 116 6.66 8.71 -0.95
CA VAL A 116 5.41 8.17 -1.48
C VAL A 116 4.25 8.62 -0.59
N ASN A 117 3.40 9.47 -1.13
CA ASN A 117 2.22 9.97 -0.43
C ASN A 117 0.99 9.13 -0.80
N GLU A 118 0.23 8.68 0.19
CA GLU A 118 -1.03 7.96 -0.01
C GLU A 118 -2.16 8.59 0.79
N GLU A 119 -3.23 8.97 0.10
CA GLU A 119 -4.51 9.32 0.72
C GLU A 119 -5.63 8.54 0.05
N PHE A 120 -6.54 8.03 0.83
CA PHE A 120 -7.68 7.30 0.33
C PHE A 120 -8.98 7.61 1.09
N MET A 121 -10.09 7.39 0.42
CA MET A 121 -11.43 7.57 0.94
C MET A 121 -12.17 6.24 0.99
N VAL A 122 -12.86 5.98 2.08
CA VAL A 122 -13.73 4.81 2.23
C VAL A 122 -15.19 5.22 2.47
N ASP A 123 -16.12 4.31 2.23
CA ASP A 123 -17.54 4.54 2.52
C ASP A 123 -17.82 4.52 4.02
N ASP A 124 -17.14 3.62 4.74
CA ASP A 124 -17.18 3.50 6.20
C ASP A 124 -15.87 2.85 6.70
N LEU A 125 -15.66 2.83 8.01
CA LEU A 125 -14.48 2.24 8.66
C LEU A 125 -14.69 0.81 9.17
N GLU A 126 -15.86 0.23 8.96
CA GLU A 126 -16.23 -1.03 9.61
C GLU A 126 -15.30 -2.19 9.25
N ALA A 127 -14.94 -2.31 7.97
CA ALA A 127 -14.00 -3.35 7.53
C ALA A 127 -12.60 -3.18 8.15
N LEU A 128 -12.10 -1.95 8.25
CA LEU A 128 -10.80 -1.64 8.84
C LEU A 128 -10.80 -1.87 10.36
N ARG A 129 -11.89 -1.49 11.03
CA ARG A 129 -12.09 -1.71 12.46
C ARG A 129 -12.17 -3.20 12.78
N ARG A 130 -12.96 -3.96 12.03
CA ARG A 130 -13.11 -5.41 12.18
C ARG A 130 -11.78 -6.14 11.92
N GLY A 131 -11.00 -5.65 10.96
CA GLY A 131 -9.65 -6.13 10.69
C GLY A 131 -8.60 -5.72 11.72
N GLY A 132 -8.92 -4.81 12.66
CA GLY A 132 -7.97 -4.31 13.68
C GLY A 132 -6.93 -3.32 13.16
N ARG A 133 -7.11 -2.75 11.96
CA ARG A 133 -6.17 -1.77 11.37
C ARG A 133 -6.51 -0.34 11.75
N ILE A 134 -7.65 -0.11 12.38
CA ILE A 134 -8.02 1.16 13.02
C ILE A 134 -8.49 0.86 14.45
N PRO A 135 -8.06 1.66 15.45
CA PRO A 135 -8.52 1.51 16.81
C PRO A 135 -10.05 1.64 16.92
N ALA A 136 -10.66 0.85 17.80
CA ALA A 136 -12.10 0.92 18.05
C ALA A 136 -12.56 2.30 18.58
N SER A 137 -11.64 3.08 19.15
CA SER A 137 -11.86 4.45 19.61
C SER A 137 -11.96 5.49 18.48
N VAL A 138 -11.57 5.15 17.25
CA VAL A 138 -11.79 6.01 16.09
C VAL A 138 -13.28 5.93 15.72
N ALA A 139 -14.09 6.66 16.49
CA ALA A 139 -15.48 6.87 16.17
C ALA A 139 -15.54 7.89 15.02
N VAL A 140 -15.70 7.43 13.81
CA VAL A 140 -16.39 8.28 12.83
C VAL A 140 -17.81 8.36 13.33
N ALA A 141 -18.31 9.57 13.45
CA ALA A 141 -19.72 9.80 13.79
C ALA A 141 -20.57 8.90 12.88
N GLY A 142 -20.85 7.72 13.42
CA GLY A 142 -21.47 6.64 12.70
C GLY A 142 -22.80 7.12 12.17
N ALA A 143 -23.26 6.59 11.09
CA ALA A 143 -24.59 6.79 10.54
C ALA A 143 -25.04 8.25 10.26
N ALA A 144 -24.16 9.24 10.34
CA ALA A 144 -24.44 10.53 9.74
C ALA A 144 -24.44 10.33 8.22
N LEU A 145 -25.60 10.42 7.64
CA LEU A 145 -25.86 10.22 6.23
C LEU A 145 -24.75 10.84 5.35
N ASP A 146 -24.07 9.94 4.60
CA ASP A 146 -23.12 10.31 3.55
C ASP A 146 -21.78 10.93 4.02
N VAL A 147 -21.30 10.57 5.21
CA VAL A 147 -19.93 10.91 5.65
C VAL A 147 -18.94 9.90 5.10
N LYS A 148 -17.89 10.39 4.45
CA LYS A 148 -16.80 9.60 3.85
C LYS A 148 -15.49 9.88 4.58
N PRO A 149 -14.93 8.91 5.32
CA PRO A 149 -13.62 9.03 5.95
C PRO A 149 -12.50 9.18 4.92
N LEU A 150 -11.54 10.04 5.23
CA LEU A 150 -10.29 10.23 4.50
C LEU A 150 -9.14 9.77 5.41
N LEU A 151 -8.31 8.89 4.89
CA LEU A 151 -7.23 8.27 5.61
C LEU A 151 -5.91 8.40 4.85
N VAL A 152 -4.83 8.37 5.59
CA VAL A 152 -3.45 8.24 5.09
C VAL A 152 -2.78 7.06 5.78
N ILE A 153 -1.67 6.59 5.24
CA ILE A 153 -0.70 5.81 6.01
C ILE A 153 0.26 6.80 6.64
N ALA A 154 0.38 6.75 7.96
CA ALA A 154 1.29 7.59 8.72
C ALA A 154 2.75 7.10 8.59
N GLU A 155 3.71 7.91 9.02
CA GLU A 155 5.14 7.58 8.94
C GLU A 155 5.51 6.26 9.66
N ASP A 156 4.76 5.89 10.69
CA ASP A 156 4.91 4.62 11.41
C ASP A 156 4.25 3.43 10.70
N GLY A 157 3.73 3.62 9.49
CA GLY A 157 3.08 2.60 8.69
C GLY A 157 1.65 2.25 9.11
N THR A 158 1.05 2.96 10.09
CA THR A 158 -0.32 2.73 10.55
C THR A 158 -1.34 3.61 9.82
N LEU A 159 -2.64 3.25 9.88
CA LEU A 159 -3.69 4.08 9.31
C LEU A 159 -4.06 5.23 10.23
N SER A 160 -4.11 6.43 9.67
CA SER A 160 -4.57 7.64 10.35
C SER A 160 -5.76 8.28 9.64
N LEU A 161 -6.80 8.63 10.42
CA LEU A 161 -7.93 9.40 9.94
C LEU A 161 -7.52 10.87 9.89
N VAL A 162 -7.46 11.45 8.69
CA VAL A 162 -7.03 12.85 8.48
C VAL A 162 -8.19 13.79 8.18
N GLY A 163 -9.36 13.24 7.89
CA GLY A 163 -10.52 14.09 7.63
C GLY A 163 -11.77 13.29 7.32
N VAL A 164 -12.83 14.03 7.07
CA VAL A 164 -14.10 13.49 6.62
C VAL A 164 -14.71 14.41 5.55
N ALA A 165 -15.31 13.82 4.54
CA ALA A 165 -16.04 14.54 3.52
C ALA A 165 -17.54 14.22 3.61
N ARG A 166 -18.39 15.19 3.30
CA ARG A 166 -19.82 14.93 3.11
C ARG A 166 -20.05 14.63 1.63
N GLY A 167 -20.30 13.35 1.34
CA GLY A 167 -20.49 12.84 0.00
C GLY A 167 -19.22 12.59 -0.79
N ARG A 168 -19.29 11.62 -1.69
CA ARG A 168 -18.14 11.17 -2.51
C ARG A 168 -17.55 12.28 -3.37
N LYS A 169 -18.41 13.17 -3.92
CA LYS A 169 -17.94 14.29 -4.77
C LYS A 169 -16.99 15.24 -4.00
N LYS A 170 -17.31 15.53 -2.73
CA LYS A 170 -16.46 16.37 -1.90
C LYS A 170 -15.18 15.63 -1.51
N GLY A 171 -15.27 14.33 -1.21
CA GLY A 171 -14.10 13.51 -0.93
C GLY A 171 -13.11 13.45 -2.09
N ILE A 172 -13.60 13.21 -3.32
CA ILE A 172 -12.75 13.22 -4.52
C ILE A 172 -12.01 14.55 -4.68
N ARG A 173 -12.68 15.67 -4.41
CA ARG A 173 -12.03 16.98 -4.46
C ARG A 173 -10.95 17.12 -3.39
N GLN A 174 -11.19 16.63 -2.17
CA GLN A 174 -10.19 16.65 -1.09
C GLN A 174 -8.97 15.79 -1.42
N LEU A 175 -9.17 14.62 -2.06
CA LEU A 175 -8.05 13.79 -2.56
C LEU A 175 -7.21 14.55 -3.61
N ALA A 176 -7.85 15.28 -4.53
CA ALA A 176 -7.12 16.10 -5.49
C ALA A 176 -6.40 17.29 -4.83
N GLU A 177 -7.02 17.92 -3.82
CA GLU A 177 -6.38 18.97 -3.01
C GLU A 177 -5.18 18.44 -2.21
N TYR A 178 -5.24 17.20 -1.72
CA TYR A 178 -4.12 16.55 -1.05
C TYR A 178 -2.95 16.33 -2.02
N TYR A 179 -3.20 15.80 -3.21
CA TYR A 179 -2.17 15.67 -4.24
C TYR A 179 -1.48 17.01 -4.49
N LYS A 180 -2.24 18.06 -4.76
CA LYS A 180 -1.72 19.41 -5.02
C LYS A 180 -0.83 19.97 -3.90
N LYS A 181 -1.12 19.61 -2.66
CA LYS A 181 -0.34 20.05 -1.50
C LYS A 181 0.99 19.30 -1.33
N ASN A 182 1.05 18.06 -1.82
CA ASN A 182 2.17 17.16 -1.58
C ASN A 182 3.01 16.89 -2.83
N VAL A 183 2.54 17.31 -4.01
CA VAL A 183 3.35 17.24 -5.22
C VAL A 183 4.44 18.31 -5.16
N ASP A 184 5.67 17.92 -5.47
CA ASP A 184 6.79 18.85 -5.54
C ASP A 184 6.80 19.53 -6.91
N ASP A 185 6.77 20.87 -6.94
CA ASP A 185 6.80 21.70 -8.15
C ASP A 185 8.18 21.77 -8.85
N ALA A 186 9.12 20.93 -8.45
CA ALA A 186 10.51 20.95 -8.96
C ALA A 186 10.64 20.63 -10.48
N GLY A 187 9.56 20.61 -11.23
CA GLY A 187 9.56 20.40 -12.69
C GLY A 187 9.94 18.97 -13.10
N GLN A 188 9.89 18.03 -12.17
CA GLN A 188 10.10 16.62 -12.43
C GLN A 188 8.79 15.95 -12.84
N ALA A 189 8.87 14.89 -13.64
CA ALA A 189 7.73 14.06 -13.95
C ALA A 189 7.28 13.30 -12.70
N HIS A 190 6.02 13.44 -12.32
CA HIS A 190 5.43 12.73 -11.20
C HIS A 190 4.55 11.59 -11.69
N VAL A 191 4.57 10.48 -10.95
CA VAL A 191 3.67 9.36 -11.18
C VAL A 191 2.59 9.38 -10.10
N ALA A 192 1.33 9.34 -10.51
CA ALA A 192 0.19 9.18 -9.62
C ALA A 192 -0.60 7.92 -10.01
N ILE A 193 -0.87 7.05 -9.03
CA ILE A 193 -1.66 5.85 -9.24
C ILE A 193 -3.03 6.05 -8.58
N VAL A 194 -4.09 5.90 -9.36
CA VAL A 194 -5.47 5.94 -8.85
C VAL A 194 -6.01 4.52 -8.75
N GLY A 195 -6.12 4.02 -7.52
CA GLY A 195 -6.75 2.73 -7.21
C GLY A 195 -8.24 2.87 -6.85
N HIS A 196 -9.03 1.82 -7.08
CA HIS A 196 -10.43 1.81 -6.66
C HIS A 196 -10.94 0.40 -6.31
N ALA A 197 -11.89 0.35 -5.38
CA ALA A 197 -12.62 -0.84 -4.97
C ALA A 197 -14.00 -0.85 -5.65
N ASP A 198 -14.05 -1.25 -6.92
CA ASP A 198 -15.25 -1.36 -7.76
C ASP A 198 -16.08 -0.06 -7.86
N CYS A 199 -15.40 1.08 -7.97
CA CYS A 199 -16.00 2.40 -8.21
C CYS A 199 -15.32 3.15 -9.39
N PRO A 200 -15.31 2.59 -10.61
CA PRO A 200 -14.52 3.11 -11.74
C PRO A 200 -14.94 4.53 -12.16
N LYS A 201 -16.21 4.91 -11.95
CA LYS A 201 -16.68 6.27 -12.27
C LYS A 201 -16.07 7.32 -11.36
N ASP A 202 -15.85 7.00 -10.09
CA ASP A 202 -15.23 7.93 -9.15
C ASP A 202 -13.72 7.98 -9.34
N ALA A 203 -13.09 6.83 -9.66
CA ALA A 203 -11.68 6.79 -10.06
C ALA A 203 -11.43 7.67 -11.31
N ALA A 204 -12.29 7.59 -12.33
CA ALA A 204 -12.18 8.44 -13.52
C ALA A 204 -12.30 9.92 -13.16
N ARG A 205 -13.24 10.29 -12.27
CA ARG A 205 -13.39 11.68 -11.81
C ARG A 205 -12.17 12.18 -11.03
N LEU A 206 -11.57 11.31 -10.20
CA LEU A 206 -10.34 11.65 -9.49
C LEU A 206 -9.21 11.86 -10.47
N LYS A 207 -9.03 10.93 -11.42
CA LYS A 207 -8.02 11.08 -12.49
C LYS A 207 -8.16 12.41 -13.23
N GLU A 208 -9.37 12.76 -13.70
CA GLU A 208 -9.63 14.03 -14.37
C GLU A 208 -9.32 15.26 -13.48
N ALA A 209 -9.53 15.14 -12.16
CA ALA A 209 -9.20 16.22 -11.24
C ALA A 209 -7.69 16.35 -11.06
N LEU A 210 -6.95 15.26 -10.96
CA LEU A 210 -5.47 15.25 -10.84
C LEU A 210 -4.82 15.79 -12.11
N GLU A 211 -5.29 15.40 -13.30
CA GLU A 211 -4.78 15.89 -14.61
C GLU A 211 -4.96 17.41 -14.81
N LYS A 212 -5.85 18.04 -14.05
CA LYS A 212 -6.02 19.51 -14.09
C LYS A 212 -5.11 20.25 -13.12
N GLU A 213 -4.58 19.57 -12.12
CA GLU A 213 -3.66 20.10 -11.13
C GLU A 213 -2.18 19.81 -11.47
N ALA A 214 -1.92 18.83 -12.37
CA ALA A 214 -0.62 18.52 -12.93
C ALA A 214 -0.29 19.47 -14.09
#